data_5221569b889b7ed016ca2b5238d3916d
#
_entry.id   5221569b889b7ed016ca2b5238d3916d
#
_cell.length_a   1.000
_cell.length_b   1.000
_cell.length_c   1.000
_cell.angle_alpha   90.00
_cell.angle_beta   90.00
_cell.angle_gamma   90.00
#
_symmetry.space_group_name_H-M   'P 1'
#
loop_
_entity.id
_entity.type
_entity.pdbx_description
1 polymer ?
#
loop_
_entity_poly.entity_id
_entity_poly.type
_entity_poly.pdbx_seq_one_letter_code
_entity_poly.pdbx_strand_id
1 'polypeptide(L)'
;LAAQKLGIPFLSSTTTFAFNRASAKVMGQGMGNLFSMVRAVPKIHRSLRRLRAYGYPVKNVFSILENDNATHTIVYTSRYFQPAVEPFSPRYVFVGPSLRPIRQPLEPSPQKTVYISLGTVNNQNLPFYRSCLTALGETPYRVVMAVGRESVLHALGPLPANVQAEAMVDQIGVLAAADVFLTHCGMNSVSEALF
;
A
#
# COMPACT_ATOMS: atom_id res chain seq x y z
N LEU A 1 -6.82 16.02 -14.84
CA LEU A 1 -7.62 17.26 -14.91
C LEU A 1 -6.81 18.41 -15.52
N ALA A 2 -5.63 18.78 -14.95
CA ALA A 2 -4.84 19.93 -15.46
C ALA A 2 -4.36 19.68 -16.90
N ALA A 3 -3.74 18.53 -17.17
CA ALA A 3 -3.28 18.15 -18.51
C ALA A 3 -4.44 18.17 -19.53
N GLN A 4 -5.59 17.62 -19.16
CA GLN A 4 -6.80 17.61 -19.98
C GLN A 4 -7.27 19.04 -20.31
N LYS A 5 -7.26 19.95 -19.32
CA LYS A 5 -7.64 21.35 -19.52
C LYS A 5 -6.67 22.10 -20.45
N LEU A 6 -5.40 21.73 -20.40
CA LEU A 6 -4.33 22.34 -21.20
C LEU A 6 -4.13 21.65 -22.56
N GLY A 7 -4.90 20.61 -22.88
CA GLY A 7 -4.74 19.83 -24.11
C GLY A 7 -3.42 19.04 -24.18
N ILE A 8 -2.77 18.78 -23.03
CA ILE A 8 -1.49 18.06 -22.96
C ILE A 8 -1.78 16.56 -22.96
N PRO A 9 -1.15 15.75 -23.84
CA PRO A 9 -1.23 14.29 -23.76
C PRO A 9 -0.76 13.78 -22.40
N PHE A 10 -1.50 12.83 -21.81
CA PHE A 10 -1.14 12.26 -20.51
C PHE A 10 -1.58 10.80 -20.40
N LEU A 11 -0.89 10.07 -19.56
CA LEU A 11 -1.26 8.73 -19.10
C LEU A 11 -1.52 8.77 -17.59
N SER A 12 -2.53 8.07 -17.15
CA SER A 12 -2.74 7.83 -15.72
C SER A 12 -1.94 6.63 -15.27
N SER A 13 -1.49 6.61 -14.03
CA SER A 13 -0.92 5.44 -13.39
C SER A 13 -1.49 5.26 -11.99
N THR A 14 -1.67 4.02 -11.58
CA THR A 14 -2.08 3.69 -10.21
C THR A 14 -1.25 2.53 -9.67
N THR A 15 -0.70 2.73 -8.49
CA THR A 15 0.10 1.72 -7.76
C THR A 15 -0.76 0.87 -6.82
N THR A 16 -2.06 1.16 -6.78
CA THR A 16 -3.06 0.42 -6.02
C THR A 16 -4.07 -0.21 -6.98
N PHE A 17 -5.15 -0.77 -6.46
CA PHE A 17 -6.27 -1.21 -7.29
C PHE A 17 -6.83 -0.05 -8.12
N ALA A 18 -7.17 -0.34 -9.36
CA ALA A 18 -7.97 0.56 -10.17
C ALA A 18 -9.37 0.69 -9.57
N PHE A 19 -9.95 1.89 -9.72
CA PHE A 19 -11.18 2.25 -9.05
C PHE A 19 -12.33 2.43 -10.05
N ASN A 20 -13.42 1.73 -9.82
CA ASN A 20 -14.72 1.96 -10.44
C ASN A 20 -15.82 1.69 -9.40
N ARG A 21 -17.09 1.87 -9.78
CA ARG A 21 -18.22 1.66 -8.85
C ARG A 21 -18.33 0.22 -8.35
N ALA A 22 -17.98 -0.76 -9.18
CA ALA A 22 -18.03 -2.17 -8.79
C ALA A 22 -16.90 -2.49 -7.81
N SER A 23 -15.66 -2.09 -8.10
CA SER A 23 -14.54 -2.27 -7.16
C SER A 23 -14.77 -1.51 -5.85
N ALA A 24 -15.33 -0.29 -5.90
CA ALA A 24 -15.71 0.47 -4.71
C ALA A 24 -16.71 -0.28 -3.81
N LYS A 25 -17.70 -0.96 -4.41
CA LYS A 25 -18.67 -1.75 -3.66
C LYS A 25 -18.03 -2.94 -2.95
N VAL A 26 -17.13 -3.65 -3.63
CA VAL A 26 -16.39 -4.78 -3.04
C VAL A 26 -15.45 -4.30 -1.94
N MET A 27 -14.67 -3.24 -2.20
CA MET A 27 -13.70 -2.70 -1.25
C MET A 27 -14.38 -1.99 -0.06
N GLY A 28 -15.56 -1.41 -0.25
CA GLY A 28 -16.32 -0.70 0.78
C GLY A 28 -17.00 -1.59 1.82
N GLN A 29 -17.14 -2.88 1.55
CA GLN A 29 -17.76 -3.82 2.50
C GLN A 29 -16.96 -4.04 3.79
N GLY A 30 -15.68 -3.65 3.81
CA GLY A 30 -14.81 -3.69 5.00
C GLY A 30 -14.62 -2.35 5.71
N MET A 31 -15.20 -1.25 5.20
CA MET A 31 -15.01 0.09 5.77
C MET A 31 -16.06 0.43 6.82
N GLY A 32 -15.85 -0.04 8.03
CA GLY A 32 -16.73 0.14 9.18
C GLY A 32 -16.85 1.56 9.77
N ASN A 33 -16.71 2.64 8.99
CA ASN A 33 -16.85 4.00 9.53
C ASN A 33 -17.72 4.92 8.66
N LEU A 34 -19.02 4.61 8.62
CA LEU A 34 -20.04 5.48 8.01
C LEU A 34 -20.01 6.91 8.59
N PHE A 35 -19.65 7.07 9.86
CA PHE A 35 -19.58 8.37 10.55
C PHE A 35 -18.44 9.27 10.01
N SER A 36 -17.30 8.71 9.67
CA SER A 36 -16.18 9.49 9.10
C SER A 36 -16.49 9.95 7.67
N MET A 37 -17.22 9.16 6.90
CA MET A 37 -17.67 9.53 5.56
C MET A 37 -18.69 10.69 5.61
N VAL A 38 -19.65 10.69 6.54
CA VAL A 38 -20.62 11.78 6.70
C VAL A 38 -19.91 13.09 7.04
N ARG A 39 -18.91 13.08 7.92
CA ARG A 39 -18.11 14.27 8.26
C ARG A 39 -17.27 14.80 7.08
N ALA A 40 -16.88 13.94 6.15
CA ALA A 40 -16.10 14.34 4.98
C ALA A 40 -16.95 15.01 3.87
N VAL A 41 -18.25 14.75 3.82
CA VAL A 41 -19.16 15.24 2.77
C VAL A 41 -19.10 16.77 2.56
N PRO A 42 -19.17 17.63 3.60
CA PRO A 42 -19.11 19.09 3.40
C PRO A 42 -17.77 19.54 2.81
N LYS A 43 -16.66 18.91 3.24
CA LYS A 43 -15.31 19.20 2.74
C LYS A 43 -15.17 18.79 1.28
N ILE A 44 -15.65 17.60 0.94
CA ILE A 44 -15.68 17.08 -0.43
C ILE A 44 -16.50 18.01 -1.33
N HIS A 45 -17.70 18.37 -0.90
CA HIS A 45 -18.58 19.26 -1.69
C HIS A 45 -17.93 20.63 -1.97
N ARG A 46 -17.29 21.22 -0.94
CA ARG A 46 -16.55 22.48 -1.09
C ARG A 46 -15.38 22.34 -2.07
N SER A 47 -14.63 21.25 -2.02
CA SER A 47 -13.51 20.98 -2.92
C SER A 47 -13.99 20.79 -4.37
N LEU A 48 -15.06 20.04 -4.60
CA LEU A 48 -15.65 19.87 -5.93
C LEU A 48 -16.17 21.19 -6.50
N ARG A 49 -16.80 22.05 -5.67
CA ARG A 49 -17.24 23.38 -6.08
C ARG A 49 -16.06 24.25 -6.51
N ARG A 50 -14.95 24.24 -5.77
CA ARG A 50 -13.72 24.95 -6.15
C ARG A 50 -13.15 24.46 -7.47
N LEU A 51 -13.04 23.15 -7.67
CA LEU A 51 -12.56 22.58 -8.93
C LEU A 51 -13.42 23.02 -10.13
N ARG A 52 -14.75 23.02 -9.97
CA ARG A 52 -15.67 23.51 -11.01
C ARG A 52 -15.49 25.00 -11.29
N ALA A 53 -15.30 25.83 -10.25
CA ALA A 53 -15.04 27.26 -10.40
C ALA A 53 -13.73 27.53 -11.15
N TYR A 54 -12.74 26.65 -11.04
CA TYR A 54 -11.51 26.71 -11.85
C TYR A 54 -11.67 26.12 -13.26
N GLY A 55 -12.89 25.74 -13.65
CA GLY A 55 -13.19 25.22 -14.99
C GLY A 55 -12.79 23.75 -15.21
N TYR A 56 -12.62 22.96 -14.15
CA TYR A 56 -12.39 21.53 -14.28
C TYR A 56 -13.72 20.77 -14.40
N PRO A 57 -13.87 19.85 -15.38
CA PRO A 57 -15.10 19.13 -15.63
C PRO A 57 -15.28 17.95 -14.65
N VAL A 58 -15.50 18.29 -13.36
CA VAL A 58 -15.64 17.28 -12.31
C VAL A 58 -17.11 17.10 -11.95
N LYS A 59 -17.68 15.91 -12.20
CA LYS A 59 -19.07 15.57 -11.85
C LYS A 59 -19.20 15.23 -10.36
N ASN A 60 -18.36 14.34 -9.87
CA ASN A 60 -18.34 13.86 -8.47
C ASN A 60 -16.93 13.32 -8.13
N VAL A 61 -16.74 12.81 -6.92
CA VAL A 61 -15.45 12.23 -6.49
C VAL A 61 -15.07 11.02 -7.34
N PHE A 62 -16.04 10.18 -7.69
CA PHE A 62 -15.78 8.98 -8.50
C PHE A 62 -15.24 9.33 -9.88
N SER A 63 -15.75 10.42 -10.51
CA SER A 63 -15.24 10.86 -11.82
C SER A 63 -13.77 11.32 -11.80
N ILE A 64 -13.19 11.54 -10.62
CA ILE A 64 -11.76 11.81 -10.48
C ILE A 64 -10.98 10.49 -10.37
N LEU A 65 -11.54 9.51 -9.69
CA LEU A 65 -10.88 8.23 -9.37
C LEU A 65 -11.02 7.21 -10.52
N GLU A 66 -12.17 7.19 -11.17
CA GLU A 66 -12.48 6.24 -12.26
C GLU A 66 -11.68 6.51 -13.54
N ASN A 67 -11.09 7.69 -13.69
CA ASN A 67 -10.41 8.09 -14.93
C ASN A 67 -11.17 7.67 -16.19
N ASP A 68 -12.45 8.03 -16.28
CA ASP A 68 -13.36 7.74 -17.41
C ASP A 68 -13.02 8.51 -18.69
N ASN A 69 -11.84 9.11 -18.74
CA ASN A 69 -11.37 10.02 -19.77
C ASN A 69 -10.86 9.32 -21.03
N ALA A 70 -10.45 10.10 -22.00
CA ALA A 70 -9.87 9.65 -23.25
C ALA A 70 -8.43 9.09 -23.12
N THR A 71 -7.87 8.96 -21.92
CA THR A 71 -6.51 8.48 -21.72
C THR A 71 -6.46 7.04 -21.21
N HIS A 72 -5.31 6.39 -21.39
CA HIS A 72 -5.03 5.07 -20.82
C HIS A 72 -4.61 5.17 -19.36
N THR A 73 -4.87 4.11 -18.60
CA THR A 73 -4.45 3.95 -17.21
C THR A 73 -3.56 2.72 -17.07
N ILE A 74 -2.34 2.89 -16.62
CA ILE A 74 -1.44 1.80 -16.26
C ILE A 74 -1.75 1.42 -14.82
N VAL A 75 -2.06 0.14 -14.58
CA VAL A 75 -2.40 -0.40 -13.25
C VAL A 75 -1.30 -1.39 -12.85
N TYR A 76 -0.58 -1.07 -11.78
CA TYR A 76 0.52 -1.89 -11.27
C TYR A 76 0.03 -3.03 -10.38
N THR A 77 -0.94 -3.79 -10.90
CA THR A 77 -1.39 -5.07 -10.35
C THR A 77 -1.81 -5.99 -11.49
N SER A 78 -2.01 -7.27 -11.21
CA SER A 78 -2.53 -8.20 -12.19
C SER A 78 -4.06 -8.09 -12.34
N ARG A 79 -4.59 -8.48 -13.50
CA ARG A 79 -6.04 -8.60 -13.69
C ARG A 79 -6.66 -9.59 -12.69
N TYR A 80 -5.94 -10.65 -12.34
CA TYR A 80 -6.39 -11.67 -11.39
C TYR A 80 -6.56 -11.12 -9.97
N PHE A 81 -5.64 -10.24 -9.54
CA PHE A 81 -5.66 -9.66 -8.19
C PHE A 81 -6.59 -8.45 -8.09
N GLN A 82 -6.98 -7.84 -9.22
CA GLN A 82 -7.88 -6.68 -9.24
C GLN A 82 -9.32 -7.07 -8.88
N PRO A 83 -9.90 -6.53 -7.80
CA PRO A 83 -11.33 -6.75 -7.50
C PRO A 83 -12.24 -6.20 -8.60
N ALA A 84 -13.28 -6.96 -8.96
CA ALA A 84 -14.28 -6.58 -9.95
C ALA A 84 -13.63 -6.03 -11.24
N VAL A 85 -12.81 -6.85 -11.89
CA VAL A 85 -11.99 -6.44 -13.05
C VAL A 85 -12.80 -6.34 -14.35
N GLU A 86 -13.93 -7.03 -14.47
CA GLU A 86 -14.72 -7.15 -15.70
C GLU A 86 -15.23 -5.81 -16.26
N PRO A 87 -15.69 -4.85 -15.44
CA PRO A 87 -16.20 -3.56 -15.93
C PRO A 87 -15.11 -2.59 -16.41
N PHE A 88 -13.82 -2.92 -16.25
CA PHE A 88 -12.78 -2.02 -16.72
C PHE A 88 -12.61 -2.10 -18.24
N SER A 89 -12.63 -0.94 -18.89
CA SER A 89 -12.47 -0.84 -20.34
C SER A 89 -11.04 -1.24 -20.78
N PRO A 90 -10.80 -1.51 -22.07
CA PRO A 90 -9.46 -1.80 -22.61
C PRO A 90 -8.43 -0.68 -22.39
N ARG A 91 -8.86 0.51 -21.96
CA ARG A 91 -7.94 1.60 -21.60
C ARG A 91 -7.20 1.37 -20.30
N TYR A 92 -7.65 0.43 -19.47
CA TYR A 92 -6.95 0.01 -18.27
C TYR A 92 -6.01 -1.14 -18.60
N VAL A 93 -4.71 -0.88 -18.52
CA VAL A 93 -3.66 -1.87 -18.81
C VAL A 93 -3.08 -2.35 -17.50
N PHE A 94 -3.34 -3.60 -17.16
CA PHE A 94 -2.84 -4.25 -15.96
C PHE A 94 -1.48 -4.88 -16.26
N VAL A 95 -0.41 -4.33 -15.70
CA VAL A 95 0.97 -4.69 -16.02
C VAL A 95 1.66 -5.53 -14.94
N GLY A 96 0.96 -5.81 -13.83
CA GLY A 96 1.56 -6.42 -12.66
C GLY A 96 2.35 -5.42 -11.80
N PRO A 97 2.93 -5.87 -10.68
CA PRO A 97 3.67 -5.00 -9.78
C PRO A 97 4.96 -4.48 -10.44
N SER A 98 5.31 -3.22 -10.13
CA SER A 98 6.61 -2.66 -10.48
C SER A 98 7.58 -2.93 -9.35
N LEU A 99 8.41 -3.97 -9.49
CA LEU A 99 9.36 -4.37 -8.47
C LEU A 99 10.75 -3.83 -8.80
N ARG A 100 11.46 -3.43 -7.77
CA ARG A 100 12.88 -3.07 -7.88
C ARG A 100 13.76 -4.32 -7.68
N PRO A 101 14.98 -4.32 -8.18
CA PRO A 101 15.91 -5.41 -7.90
C PRO A 101 16.28 -5.46 -6.41
N ILE A 102 16.64 -6.64 -5.95
CA ILE A 102 17.24 -6.84 -4.61
C ILE A 102 18.57 -6.08 -4.57
N ARG A 103 18.76 -5.27 -3.55
CA ARG A 103 20.01 -4.52 -3.32
C ARG A 103 20.84 -5.16 -2.22
N GLN A 104 20.20 -5.64 -1.19
CA GLN A 104 20.82 -6.26 -0.03
C GLN A 104 20.06 -7.54 0.30
N PRO A 105 20.48 -8.69 -0.24
CA PRO A 105 19.86 -9.96 0.12
C PRO A 105 20.10 -10.27 1.60
N LEU A 106 19.09 -10.82 2.25
CA LEU A 106 19.26 -11.35 3.59
C LEU A 106 20.07 -12.67 3.51
N GLU A 107 21.09 -12.80 4.35
CA GLU A 107 21.87 -14.03 4.41
C GLU A 107 20.97 -15.21 4.79
N PRO A 108 21.13 -16.36 4.10
CA PRO A 108 20.39 -17.57 4.43
C PRO A 108 20.57 -17.99 5.89
N SER A 109 19.54 -18.54 6.47
CA SER A 109 19.56 -19.06 7.86
C SER A 109 18.95 -20.44 7.89
N PRO A 110 19.48 -21.38 8.71
CA PRO A 110 18.81 -22.65 8.97
C PRO A 110 17.51 -22.49 9.77
N GLN A 111 17.33 -21.35 10.44
CA GLN A 111 16.13 -21.00 11.18
C GLN A 111 15.05 -20.44 10.25
N LYS A 112 13.79 -20.77 10.53
CA LYS A 112 12.66 -20.13 9.89
C LYS A 112 12.67 -18.63 10.18
N THR A 113 12.51 -17.84 9.13
CA THR A 113 12.61 -16.38 9.22
C THR A 113 11.22 -15.74 9.21
N VAL A 114 10.94 -14.96 10.24
CA VAL A 114 9.72 -14.13 10.36
C VAL A 114 10.11 -12.68 10.07
N TYR A 115 9.55 -12.11 9.03
CA TYR A 115 9.70 -10.70 8.70
C TYR A 115 8.51 -9.89 9.20
N ILE A 116 8.75 -8.72 9.82
CA ILE A 116 7.72 -7.85 10.39
C ILE A 116 7.89 -6.43 9.85
N SER A 117 6.85 -5.89 9.20
CA SER A 117 6.86 -4.51 8.73
C SER A 117 5.45 -3.93 8.59
N LEU A 118 5.22 -2.77 9.19
CA LEU A 118 4.00 -1.98 9.04
C LEU A 118 4.09 -0.95 7.89
N GLY A 119 5.11 -1.06 7.03
CA GLY A 119 5.32 -0.14 5.91
C GLY A 119 5.84 1.23 6.35
N THR A 120 5.62 2.25 5.51
CA THR A 120 6.26 3.56 5.66
C THR A 120 5.39 4.66 6.27
N VAL A 121 4.07 4.47 6.33
CA VAL A 121 3.13 5.54 6.75
C VAL A 121 2.71 5.38 8.21
N ASN A 122 2.14 4.24 8.59
CA ASN A 122 1.58 3.98 9.92
C ASN A 122 2.49 3.06 10.76
N ASN A 123 3.78 3.33 10.78
CA ASN A 123 4.80 2.50 11.41
C ASN A 123 5.19 2.92 12.84
N GLN A 124 4.56 3.94 13.41
CA GLN A 124 4.88 4.42 14.76
C GLN A 124 4.12 3.66 15.87
N ASN A 125 3.85 2.37 15.66
CA ASN A 125 3.08 1.54 16.60
C ASN A 125 4.02 0.77 17.54
N LEU A 126 4.66 1.49 18.46
CA LEU A 126 5.57 0.90 19.46
C LEU A 126 4.92 -0.24 20.28
N PRO A 127 3.64 -0.14 20.73
CA PRO A 127 2.98 -1.25 21.42
C PRO A 127 2.91 -2.52 20.59
N PHE A 128 2.63 -2.42 19.30
CA PHE A 128 2.61 -3.57 18.38
C PHE A 128 3.99 -4.23 18.29
N TYR A 129 5.04 -3.46 18.08
CA TYR A 129 6.40 -4.01 17.99
C TYR A 129 6.84 -4.67 19.30
N ARG A 130 6.50 -4.09 20.46
CA ARG A 130 6.74 -4.71 21.77
C ARG A 130 5.98 -6.00 21.95
N SER A 131 4.72 -6.08 21.50
CA SER A 131 3.96 -7.34 21.50
C SER A 131 4.63 -8.42 20.62
N CYS A 132 5.18 -8.02 19.46
CA CYS A 132 5.95 -8.92 18.62
C CYS A 132 7.23 -9.41 19.32
N LEU A 133 7.96 -8.54 20.01
CA LEU A 133 9.13 -8.92 20.81
C LEU A 133 8.77 -9.92 21.93
N THR A 134 7.66 -9.67 22.62
CA THR A 134 7.18 -10.59 23.68
C THR A 134 6.78 -11.95 23.11
N ALA A 135 6.12 -11.98 21.96
CA ALA A 135 5.60 -13.21 21.37
C ALA A 135 6.67 -14.06 20.65
N LEU A 136 7.64 -13.39 20.02
CA LEU A 136 8.62 -14.03 19.13
C LEU A 136 10.05 -13.99 19.67
N GLY A 137 10.32 -13.18 20.69
CA GLY A 137 11.60 -13.22 21.40
C GLY A 137 11.81 -14.59 22.03
N GLU A 138 13.08 -15.04 22.04
CA GLU A 138 13.49 -16.34 22.62
C GLU A 138 12.87 -17.58 21.95
N THR A 139 12.18 -17.39 20.80
CA THR A 139 11.71 -18.50 19.96
C THR A 139 12.84 -19.02 19.07
N PRO A 140 12.73 -20.24 18.50
CA PRO A 140 13.72 -20.75 17.55
C PRO A 140 13.70 -20.06 16.19
N TYR A 141 12.85 -19.06 15.98
CA TYR A 141 12.74 -18.33 14.74
C TYR A 141 13.76 -17.18 14.67
N ARG A 142 14.31 -16.91 13.49
CA ARG A 142 14.98 -15.65 13.20
C ARG A 142 13.92 -14.59 12.94
N VAL A 143 13.96 -13.48 13.65
CA VAL A 143 12.99 -12.37 13.48
C VAL A 143 13.72 -11.15 12.89
N VAL A 144 13.24 -10.66 11.75
CA VAL A 144 13.70 -9.42 11.15
C VAL A 144 12.57 -8.40 11.20
N MET A 145 12.83 -7.22 11.76
CA MET A 145 11.80 -6.21 12.02
C MET A 145 12.19 -4.86 11.41
N ALA A 146 11.40 -4.35 10.46
CA ALA A 146 11.53 -3.00 9.92
C ALA A 146 10.54 -2.06 10.60
N VAL A 147 11.04 -1.19 11.48
CA VAL A 147 10.19 -0.35 12.34
C VAL A 147 9.91 1.05 11.75
N GLY A 148 10.53 1.36 10.61
CA GLY A 148 10.27 2.55 9.80
C GLY A 148 10.92 3.83 10.30
N ARG A 149 11.38 3.93 11.55
CA ARG A 149 12.00 5.12 12.13
C ARG A 149 13.01 4.79 13.21
N GLU A 150 14.11 5.53 13.25
CA GLU A 150 15.14 5.43 14.29
C GLU A 150 14.57 5.67 15.70
N SER A 151 13.67 6.64 15.85
CA SER A 151 13.04 6.93 17.14
C SER A 151 12.24 5.76 17.71
N VAL A 152 11.61 4.96 16.85
CA VAL A 152 10.89 3.73 17.25
C VAL A 152 11.90 2.64 17.60
N LEU A 153 12.95 2.49 16.78
CA LEU A 153 14.03 1.53 17.04
C LEU A 153 14.67 1.77 18.42
N HIS A 154 15.07 2.98 18.72
CA HIS A 154 15.61 3.34 20.03
C HIS A 154 14.65 3.10 21.19
N ALA A 155 13.34 3.33 20.98
CA ALA A 155 12.31 3.13 22.00
C ALA A 155 11.98 1.65 22.28
N LEU A 156 12.45 0.70 21.45
CA LEU A 156 12.31 -0.74 21.71
C LEU A 156 13.18 -1.19 22.88
N GLY A 157 14.35 -0.58 23.06
CA GLY A 157 15.34 -0.99 24.05
C GLY A 157 16.12 -2.25 23.64
N PRO A 158 16.64 -3.04 24.60
CA PRO A 158 17.37 -4.26 24.30
C PRO A 158 16.51 -5.27 23.54
N LEU A 159 17.12 -5.90 22.52
CA LEU A 159 16.44 -6.89 21.69
C LEU A 159 16.84 -8.32 22.12
N PRO A 160 15.91 -9.29 22.05
CA PRO A 160 16.24 -10.70 22.18
C PRO A 160 17.27 -11.14 21.13
N ALA A 161 18.09 -12.15 21.46
CA ALA A 161 19.21 -12.60 20.62
C ALA A 161 18.79 -13.07 19.21
N ASN A 162 17.55 -13.55 19.06
CA ASN A 162 16.98 -14.00 17.77
C ASN A 162 16.29 -12.89 16.97
N VAL A 163 16.29 -11.64 17.46
CA VAL A 163 15.59 -10.50 16.84
C VAL A 163 16.60 -9.48 16.33
N GLN A 164 16.52 -9.18 15.05
CA GLN A 164 17.19 -8.05 14.39
C GLN A 164 16.14 -6.99 14.06
N ALA A 165 16.28 -5.78 14.59
CA ALA A 165 15.40 -4.66 14.26
C ALA A 165 16.20 -3.51 13.65
N GLU A 166 15.65 -2.91 12.62
CA GLU A 166 16.23 -1.77 11.91
C GLU A 166 15.15 -0.75 11.56
N ALA A 167 15.52 0.50 11.41
CA ALA A 167 14.61 1.51 10.92
C ALA A 167 14.12 1.20 9.51
N MET A 168 15.03 0.77 8.63
CA MET A 168 14.71 0.38 7.25
C MET A 168 15.60 -0.80 6.81
N VAL A 169 15.00 -1.71 6.03
CA VAL A 169 15.69 -2.85 5.41
C VAL A 169 15.45 -2.85 3.90
N ASP A 170 16.24 -3.61 3.15
CA ASP A 170 15.87 -3.96 1.78
C ASP A 170 14.75 -5.01 1.80
N GLN A 171 13.50 -4.55 1.83
CA GLN A 171 12.32 -5.39 2.00
C GLN A 171 12.28 -6.57 1.02
N ILE A 172 12.62 -6.36 -0.25
CA ILE A 172 12.60 -7.45 -1.25
C ILE A 172 13.69 -8.48 -0.92
N GLY A 173 14.87 -8.03 -0.49
CA GLY A 173 15.96 -8.92 -0.07
C GLY A 173 15.58 -9.75 1.17
N VAL A 174 14.86 -9.15 2.12
CA VAL A 174 14.37 -9.87 3.30
C VAL A 174 13.25 -10.85 2.94
N LEU A 175 12.29 -10.42 2.10
CA LEU A 175 11.17 -11.26 1.66
C LEU A 175 11.63 -12.50 0.90
N ALA A 176 12.69 -12.39 0.11
CA ALA A 176 13.26 -13.54 -0.62
C ALA A 176 13.76 -14.67 0.31
N ALA A 177 14.03 -14.38 1.58
CA ALA A 177 14.48 -15.35 2.58
C ALA A 177 13.48 -15.55 3.73
N ALA A 178 12.35 -14.85 3.73
CA ALA A 178 11.35 -14.94 4.78
C ALA A 178 10.39 -16.11 4.55
N ASP A 179 10.12 -16.88 5.60
CA ASP A 179 9.08 -17.91 5.57
C ASP A 179 7.71 -17.36 5.95
N VAL A 180 7.68 -16.29 6.75
CA VAL A 180 6.44 -15.62 7.20
C VAL A 180 6.61 -14.11 7.15
N PHE A 181 5.62 -13.42 6.63
CA PHE A 181 5.56 -11.96 6.61
C PHE A 181 4.37 -11.42 7.40
N LEU A 182 4.64 -10.72 8.51
CA LEU A 182 3.66 -10.01 9.29
C LEU A 182 3.61 -8.55 8.85
N THR A 183 2.52 -8.15 8.20
CA THR A 183 2.40 -6.85 7.55
C THR A 183 1.02 -6.23 7.76
N HIS A 184 0.93 -4.90 7.58
CA HIS A 184 -0.34 -4.16 7.50
C HIS A 184 -1.06 -4.32 6.15
N CYS A 185 -0.56 -5.20 5.26
CA CYS A 185 -1.12 -5.48 3.94
C CYS A 185 -1.22 -4.26 3.01
N GLY A 186 -0.28 -3.32 3.09
CA GLY A 186 -0.15 -2.25 2.08
C GLY A 186 0.14 -2.84 0.70
N MET A 187 -0.45 -2.26 -0.36
CA MET A 187 -0.41 -2.82 -1.71
C MET A 187 1.02 -3.15 -2.19
N ASN A 188 1.99 -2.26 -1.96
CA ASN A 188 3.37 -2.52 -2.37
C ASN A 188 3.96 -3.72 -1.63
N SER A 189 3.77 -3.78 -0.30
CA SER A 189 4.26 -4.90 0.51
C SER A 189 3.63 -6.24 0.13
N VAL A 190 2.33 -6.24 -0.19
CA VAL A 190 1.64 -7.44 -0.68
C VAL A 190 2.17 -7.84 -2.05
N SER A 191 2.34 -6.87 -2.96
CA SER A 191 2.88 -7.13 -4.30
C SER A 191 4.30 -7.68 -4.25
N GLU A 192 5.16 -7.12 -3.39
CA GLU A 192 6.54 -7.58 -3.20
C GLU A 192 6.61 -8.98 -2.57
N ALA A 193 5.66 -9.33 -1.70
CA ALA A 193 5.61 -10.63 -1.04
C ALA A 193 5.03 -11.76 -1.92
N LEU A 194 4.19 -11.43 -2.90
CA LEU A 194 3.55 -12.40 -3.79
C LEU A 194 4.37 -12.71 -5.05
N PHE A 195 5.40 -11.92 -5.33
CA PHE A 195 6.27 -12.06 -6.48
C PHE A 195 7.48 -12.94 -6.18
#